data_6ae06c07b72e7220ac35bcaa08515a96
#
_entry.id   6ae06c07b72e7220ac35bcaa08515a96
#
_cell.length_a   1.000
_cell.length_b   1.000
_cell.length_c   1.000
_cell.angle_alpha   90.00
_cell.angle_beta   90.00
_cell.angle_gamma   90.00
#
_symmetry.space_group_name_H-M   'P 1'
#
loop_
_entity.id
_entity.type
_entity.pdbx_description
1 polymer ?
#
loop_
_entity_poly.entity_id
_entity_poly.type
_entity_poly.pdbx_seq_one_letter_code
_entity_poly.pdbx_strand_id
1 'polypeptide(L)'
;LAAVTLIRPSAQAYRDIQQQTRAQNLADALIETIRGEVLDANGYIRFTNGATDSANLDSVFDAQTSYSDGTALEFSVYPNHVELIDKDLVPALKNSKGKDLLTQAQAEELNGYLHMRFYQQEQRDFAPLHEKDGEKIAYAYTTAYPKESYMGLYISDLHFYARSWAQENDTDTPRITAMTVVITVAKRDSSGND
;
A
#
# COMPACT_ATOMS: atom_id res chain seq x y z
N LEU A 1 32.67 -7.00 39.91
CA LEU A 1 31.90 -7.97 39.08
C LEU A 1 30.41 -7.60 38.98
N ALA A 2 29.79 -6.92 39.95
CA ALA A 2 28.40 -6.51 39.94
C ALA A 2 28.07 -5.39 38.87
N ALA A 3 29.03 -4.53 38.57
CA ALA A 3 28.80 -3.40 37.62
C ALA A 3 28.59 -3.88 36.16
N VAL A 4 29.24 -4.98 35.76
CA VAL A 4 29.14 -5.51 34.38
C VAL A 4 27.78 -6.20 34.15
N THR A 5 27.17 -6.75 35.16
CA THR A 5 25.87 -7.44 35.09
C THR A 5 24.69 -6.47 34.92
N LEU A 6 24.82 -5.21 35.34
CA LEU A 6 23.76 -4.19 35.19
C LEU A 6 23.88 -3.40 33.85
N ILE A 7 25.08 -3.30 33.26
CA ILE A 7 25.29 -2.55 32.01
C ILE A 7 24.69 -3.25 30.81
N ARG A 8 24.75 -4.58 30.72
CA ARG A 8 24.19 -5.34 29.60
C ARG A 8 22.67 -5.23 29.47
N PRO A 9 21.86 -5.47 30.53
CA PRO A 9 20.41 -5.29 30.45
C PRO A 9 19.99 -3.87 30.13
N SER A 10 20.68 -2.87 30.69
CA SER A 10 20.37 -1.45 30.42
C SER A 10 20.68 -1.07 28.99
N ALA A 11 21.79 -1.54 28.43
CA ALA A 11 22.14 -1.28 27.03
C ALA A 11 21.18 -1.99 26.07
N GLN A 12 20.68 -3.16 26.42
CA GLN A 12 19.70 -3.89 25.63
C GLN A 12 18.34 -3.19 25.68
N ALA A 13 17.86 -2.81 26.85
CA ALA A 13 16.62 -2.05 27.03
C ALA A 13 16.68 -0.71 26.24
N TYR A 14 17.81 -0.02 26.27
CA TYR A 14 17.99 1.22 25.51
C TYR A 14 17.91 0.99 23.98
N ARG A 15 18.51 -0.10 23.47
CA ARG A 15 18.42 -0.46 22.06
C ARG A 15 16.99 -0.81 21.66
N ASP A 16 16.27 -1.54 22.49
CA ASP A 16 14.88 -1.94 22.24
C ASP A 16 13.97 -0.70 22.18
N ILE A 17 14.14 0.24 23.13
CA ILE A 17 13.42 1.52 23.13
C ILE A 17 13.73 2.33 21.87
N GLN A 18 14.99 2.45 21.47
CA GLN A 18 15.36 3.16 20.24
C GLN A 18 14.74 2.50 19.01
N GLN A 19 14.74 1.19 18.94
CA GLN A 19 14.17 0.44 17.83
C GLN A 19 12.65 0.62 17.76
N GLN A 20 11.97 0.56 18.89
CA GLN A 20 10.52 0.84 18.97
C GLN A 20 10.19 2.28 18.55
N THR A 21 10.96 3.26 19.01
CA THR A 21 10.77 4.66 18.62
C THR A 21 10.96 4.85 17.11
N ARG A 22 11.94 4.20 16.51
CA ARG A 22 12.16 4.26 15.05
C ARG A 22 11.01 3.63 14.29
N ALA A 23 10.53 2.48 14.72
CA ALA A 23 9.39 1.80 14.11
C ALA A 23 8.12 2.67 14.19
N GLN A 24 7.87 3.29 15.33
CA GLN A 24 6.75 4.22 15.50
C GLN A 24 6.86 5.44 14.58
N ASN A 25 8.01 6.09 14.54
CA ASN A 25 8.23 7.25 13.68
C ASN A 25 8.08 6.90 12.20
N LEU A 26 8.53 5.72 11.78
CA LEU A 26 8.35 5.24 10.42
C LEU A 26 6.86 4.99 10.13
N ALA A 27 6.14 4.30 11.00
CA ALA A 27 4.72 4.05 10.83
C ALA A 27 3.92 5.36 10.73
N ASP A 28 4.21 6.33 11.58
CA ASP A 28 3.57 7.65 11.55
C ASP A 28 3.86 8.39 10.22
N ALA A 29 5.10 8.36 9.75
CA ALA A 29 5.46 8.96 8.46
C ALA A 29 4.76 8.29 7.27
N LEU A 30 4.64 6.95 7.29
CA LEU A 30 3.93 6.18 6.26
C LEU A 30 2.44 6.49 6.25
N ILE A 31 1.81 6.61 7.42
CA ILE A 31 0.40 7.00 7.57
C ILE A 31 0.17 8.41 7.02
N GLU A 32 1.03 9.36 7.34
CA GLU A 32 0.91 10.73 6.81
C GLU A 32 1.13 10.78 5.29
N THR A 33 2.01 9.93 4.74
CA THR A 33 2.15 9.79 3.28
C THR A 33 0.86 9.29 2.64
N ILE A 34 0.30 8.17 3.13
CA ILE A 34 -0.97 7.63 2.65
C ILE A 34 -2.08 8.69 2.74
N ARG A 35 -2.14 9.40 3.86
CA ARG A 35 -3.11 10.47 4.06
C ARG A 35 -2.95 11.59 3.03
N GLY A 36 -1.71 12.01 2.76
CA GLY A 36 -1.42 13.04 1.76
C GLY A 36 -1.94 12.66 0.38
N GLU A 37 -1.63 11.43 -0.08
CA GLU A 37 -2.07 10.94 -1.39
C GLU A 37 -3.60 10.84 -1.49
N VAL A 38 -4.25 10.31 -0.46
CA VAL A 38 -5.72 10.15 -0.45
C VAL A 38 -6.47 11.48 -0.43
N LEU A 39 -5.87 12.55 0.07
CA LEU A 39 -6.51 13.89 0.03
C LEU A 39 -6.72 14.41 -1.40
N ASP A 40 -5.95 13.93 -2.37
CA ASP A 40 -6.12 14.27 -3.78
C ASP A 40 -7.21 13.42 -4.47
N ALA A 41 -7.73 12.40 -3.80
CA ALA A 41 -8.81 11.58 -4.33
C ALA A 41 -10.09 12.41 -4.53
N ASN A 42 -10.57 12.47 -5.76
CA ASN A 42 -11.75 13.24 -6.14
C ASN A 42 -12.85 12.40 -6.83
N GLY A 43 -12.58 11.12 -7.03
CA GLY A 43 -13.52 10.15 -7.59
C GLY A 43 -13.87 9.06 -6.58
N TYR A 44 -13.72 7.79 -6.97
CA TYR A 44 -13.96 6.68 -6.06
C TYR A 44 -12.76 6.41 -5.14
N ILE A 45 -13.04 5.78 -4.02
CA ILE A 45 -12.06 5.15 -3.13
C ILE A 45 -12.57 3.74 -2.88
N ARG A 46 -11.72 2.72 -3.06
CA ARG A 46 -12.05 1.32 -2.79
C ARG A 46 -10.85 0.57 -2.21
N PHE A 47 -11.11 -0.53 -1.52
CA PHE A 47 -10.08 -1.44 -1.06
C PHE A 47 -9.94 -2.63 -1.99
N THR A 48 -8.72 -3.15 -2.11
CA THR A 48 -8.41 -4.35 -2.87
C THR A 48 -7.45 -5.24 -2.05
N ASN A 49 -7.28 -6.49 -2.46
CA ASN A 49 -6.29 -7.39 -1.83
C ASN A 49 -4.93 -7.34 -2.55
N GLY A 50 -4.61 -6.19 -3.13
CA GLY A 50 -3.29 -5.94 -3.72
C GLY A 50 -3.00 -6.76 -4.97
N ALA A 51 -1.84 -7.42 -4.98
CA ALA A 51 -1.31 -8.11 -6.15
C ALA A 51 -2.13 -9.33 -6.61
N THR A 52 -2.94 -9.90 -5.72
CA THR A 52 -3.69 -11.13 -6.01
C THR A 52 -5.01 -10.89 -6.72
N ASP A 53 -5.54 -9.67 -6.67
CA ASP A 53 -6.84 -9.35 -7.28
C ASP A 53 -6.75 -8.81 -8.71
N SER A 54 -5.56 -8.73 -9.30
CA SER A 54 -5.38 -8.29 -10.68
C SER A 54 -6.14 -9.16 -11.71
N ALA A 55 -6.51 -10.38 -11.34
CA ALA A 55 -7.23 -11.32 -12.21
C ALA A 55 -8.76 -11.23 -12.14
N ASN A 56 -9.35 -10.47 -11.19
CA ASN A 56 -10.79 -10.48 -10.94
C ASN A 56 -11.39 -9.09 -10.73
N LEU A 57 -10.96 -8.10 -11.49
CA LEU A 57 -11.48 -6.74 -11.37
C LEU A 57 -12.95 -6.59 -11.74
N ASP A 58 -13.47 -7.43 -12.63
CA ASP A 58 -14.89 -7.44 -12.97
C ASP A 58 -15.78 -7.96 -11.84
N SER A 59 -15.25 -8.77 -10.92
CA SER A 59 -15.99 -9.28 -9.77
C SER A 59 -15.88 -8.37 -8.52
N VAL A 60 -14.96 -7.43 -8.51
CA VAL A 60 -14.73 -6.49 -7.40
C VAL A 60 -15.85 -5.44 -7.30
N PHE A 61 -16.67 -5.31 -8.33
CA PHE A 61 -17.92 -4.51 -8.29
C PHE A 61 -19.11 -5.20 -7.61
N ASP A 62 -18.90 -6.39 -7.03
CA ASP A 62 -19.89 -6.92 -6.10
C ASP A 62 -19.84 -6.07 -4.81
N ALA A 63 -20.73 -5.09 -4.79
CA ALA A 63 -20.69 -3.88 -3.98
C ALA A 63 -20.59 -4.09 -2.46
N GLN A 64 -20.75 -5.29 -1.95
CA GLN A 64 -20.79 -5.54 -0.51
C GLN A 64 -19.46 -6.02 0.09
N THR A 65 -18.56 -6.63 -0.69
CA THR A 65 -17.32 -7.21 -0.16
C THR A 65 -16.09 -6.32 -0.33
N SER A 66 -16.05 -5.46 -1.34
CA SER A 66 -14.88 -4.63 -1.64
C SER A 66 -14.83 -3.28 -0.89
N TYR A 67 -15.82 -2.99 -0.05
CA TYR A 67 -15.88 -1.72 0.67
C TYR A 67 -15.66 -1.85 2.18
N SER A 68 -15.54 -3.05 2.73
CA SER A 68 -15.35 -3.24 4.17
C SER A 68 -13.89 -3.07 4.56
N ASP A 69 -12.99 -3.72 3.84
CA ASP A 69 -11.56 -3.77 4.16
C ASP A 69 -10.72 -4.27 2.96
N GLY A 70 -9.40 -4.15 3.07
CA GLY A 70 -8.45 -4.65 2.10
C GLY A 70 -7.00 -4.36 2.49
N THR A 71 -6.06 -5.00 1.79
CA THR A 71 -4.62 -4.81 2.00
C THR A 71 -4.01 -3.75 1.10
N ALA A 72 -4.77 -3.30 0.10
CA ALA A 72 -4.39 -2.22 -0.78
C ALA A 72 -5.54 -1.23 -0.97
N LEU A 73 -5.19 0.02 -1.23
CA LEU A 73 -6.11 1.14 -1.39
C LEU A 73 -6.02 1.65 -2.82
N GLU A 74 -7.15 1.66 -3.54
CA GLU A 74 -7.24 2.24 -4.86
C GLU A 74 -8.19 3.44 -4.85
N PHE A 75 -7.79 4.51 -5.52
CA PHE A 75 -8.60 5.71 -5.64
C PHE A 75 -8.35 6.43 -6.97
N SER A 76 -9.33 7.23 -7.37
CA SER A 76 -9.26 8.01 -8.60
C SER A 76 -8.87 9.45 -8.31
N VAL A 77 -7.91 9.95 -9.10
CA VAL A 77 -7.49 11.36 -9.15
C VAL A 77 -7.85 11.90 -10.53
N TYR A 78 -9.14 12.16 -10.74
CA TYR A 78 -9.66 12.64 -12.03
C TYR A 78 -9.15 14.06 -12.34
N PRO A 79 -8.78 14.37 -13.58
CA PRO A 79 -8.79 13.55 -14.80
C PRO A 79 -7.47 12.79 -15.08
N ASN A 80 -6.58 12.72 -14.12
CA ASN A 80 -5.18 12.37 -14.36
C ASN A 80 -4.93 10.85 -14.36
N HIS A 81 -5.28 10.16 -13.27
CA HIS A 81 -4.93 8.76 -13.09
C HIS A 81 -5.78 8.08 -12.00
N VAL A 82 -5.67 6.77 -11.96
CA VAL A 82 -6.05 5.96 -10.83
C VAL A 82 -4.78 5.58 -10.09
N GLU A 83 -4.77 5.70 -8.78
CA GLU A 83 -3.66 5.35 -7.92
C GLU A 83 -4.00 4.16 -7.03
N LEU A 84 -3.03 3.27 -6.85
CA LEU A 84 -3.14 2.13 -5.94
C LEU A 84 -1.95 2.12 -4.99
N ILE A 85 -2.25 2.21 -3.69
CA ILE A 85 -1.28 2.14 -2.60
C ILE A 85 -1.24 0.72 -2.04
N ASP A 86 -0.03 0.14 -1.96
CA ASP A 86 0.21 -1.21 -1.49
C ASP A 86 1.60 -1.30 -0.82
N LYS A 87 1.83 -2.32 -0.01
CA LYS A 87 3.16 -2.62 0.55
C LYS A 87 3.99 -3.55 -0.34
N ASP A 88 3.41 -4.13 -1.38
CA ASP A 88 4.07 -5.09 -2.24
C ASP A 88 3.92 -4.69 -3.72
N LEU A 89 4.93 -5.00 -4.53
CA LEU A 89 4.90 -4.82 -5.98
C LEU A 89 4.66 -6.15 -6.68
N VAL A 90 3.80 -6.10 -7.70
CA VAL A 90 3.50 -7.27 -8.53
C VAL A 90 4.67 -7.52 -9.49
N PRO A 91 5.22 -8.75 -9.56
CA PRO A 91 6.28 -9.08 -10.51
C PRO A 91 5.90 -8.85 -11.98
N ALA A 92 4.63 -9.04 -12.32
CA ALA A 92 4.10 -8.90 -13.68
C ALA A 92 3.71 -7.45 -14.05
N LEU A 93 4.15 -6.45 -13.28
CA LEU A 93 3.79 -5.06 -13.52
C LEU A 93 4.33 -4.58 -14.88
N LYS A 94 3.41 -4.18 -15.78
CA LYS A 94 3.73 -3.74 -17.15
C LYS A 94 3.37 -2.28 -17.35
N ASN A 95 4.10 -1.62 -18.24
CA ASN A 95 3.75 -0.29 -18.70
C ASN A 95 2.69 -0.34 -19.81
N SER A 96 2.19 0.82 -20.21
CA SER A 96 1.19 0.98 -21.31
C SER A 96 1.60 0.37 -22.66
N LYS A 97 2.89 0.05 -22.84
CA LYS A 97 3.42 -0.61 -24.05
C LYS A 97 3.57 -2.12 -23.88
N GLY A 98 3.12 -2.69 -22.76
CA GLY A 98 3.23 -4.11 -22.41
C GLY A 98 4.66 -4.55 -22.05
N LYS A 99 5.56 -3.60 -21.75
CA LYS A 99 6.92 -3.90 -21.29
C LYS A 99 6.93 -4.01 -19.76
N ASP A 100 7.61 -5.02 -19.25
CA ASP A 100 7.80 -5.21 -17.81
C ASP A 100 8.47 -3.96 -17.20
N LEU A 101 7.90 -3.43 -16.13
CA LEU A 101 8.44 -2.31 -15.38
C LEU A 101 9.54 -2.75 -14.41
N LEU A 102 9.47 -3.99 -13.93
CA LEU A 102 10.44 -4.59 -13.03
C LEU A 102 10.50 -6.10 -13.25
N THR A 103 11.63 -6.68 -12.90
CA THR A 103 11.80 -8.13 -12.85
C THR A 103 11.20 -8.69 -11.57
N GLN A 104 10.98 -10.00 -11.54
CA GLN A 104 10.51 -10.70 -10.33
C GLN A 104 11.44 -10.44 -9.14
N ALA A 105 12.76 -10.55 -9.33
CA ALA A 105 13.74 -10.30 -8.26
C ALA A 105 13.67 -8.86 -7.73
N GLN A 106 13.44 -7.87 -8.60
CA GLN A 106 13.25 -6.48 -8.17
C GLN A 106 11.96 -6.29 -7.39
N ALA A 107 10.85 -6.94 -7.81
CA ALA A 107 9.60 -6.88 -7.07
C ALA A 107 9.75 -7.50 -5.68
N GLU A 108 10.34 -8.69 -5.59
CA GLU A 108 10.59 -9.36 -4.30
C GLU A 108 11.50 -8.54 -3.38
N GLU A 109 12.52 -7.88 -3.92
CA GLU A 109 13.40 -7.00 -3.12
C GLU A 109 12.67 -5.79 -2.56
N LEU A 110 11.64 -5.31 -3.24
CA LEU A 110 10.85 -4.13 -2.88
C LEU A 110 9.60 -4.46 -2.05
N ASN A 111 9.32 -5.73 -1.77
CA ASN A 111 8.20 -6.11 -0.91
C ASN A 111 8.40 -5.65 0.53
N GLY A 112 7.31 -5.21 1.15
CA GLY A 112 7.32 -4.66 2.50
C GLY A 112 7.72 -3.17 2.58
N TYR A 113 7.68 -2.45 1.46
CA TYR A 113 7.82 -0.99 1.40
C TYR A 113 6.56 -0.36 0.82
N LEU A 114 6.24 0.86 1.20
CA LEU A 114 5.05 1.54 0.70
C LEU A 114 5.25 1.97 -0.74
N HIS A 115 4.39 1.50 -1.63
CA HIS A 115 4.41 1.78 -3.05
C HIS A 115 3.12 2.46 -3.50
N MET A 116 3.23 3.35 -4.48
CA MET A 116 2.14 3.89 -5.24
C MET A 116 2.28 3.43 -6.69
N ARG A 117 1.22 2.86 -7.26
CA ARG A 117 1.12 2.45 -8.66
C ARG A 117 0.11 3.34 -9.36
N PHE A 118 0.44 3.79 -10.55
CA PHE A 118 -0.35 4.75 -11.31
C PHE A 118 -0.88 4.07 -12.56
N TYR A 119 -2.18 4.22 -12.79
CA TYR A 119 -2.89 3.71 -13.96
C TYR A 119 -3.53 4.87 -14.69
N GLN A 120 -3.41 4.92 -16.02
CA GLN A 120 -4.10 5.91 -16.80
C GLN A 120 -5.61 5.70 -16.68
N GLN A 121 -6.38 6.77 -16.52
CA GLN A 121 -7.80 6.74 -16.31
C GLN A 121 -8.57 6.99 -17.61
N GLU A 122 -9.71 6.30 -17.80
CA GLU A 122 -10.71 6.65 -18.81
C GLU A 122 -11.54 7.84 -18.34
N GLN A 123 -11.82 8.77 -19.27
CA GLN A 123 -12.41 10.07 -18.94
C GLN A 123 -13.83 10.03 -18.38
N ARG A 124 -14.55 8.92 -18.44
CA ARG A 124 -15.97 8.87 -18.07
C ARG A 124 -16.32 7.93 -16.94
N ASP A 125 -15.56 6.84 -16.77
CA ASP A 125 -16.00 5.76 -15.90
C ASP A 125 -15.14 5.56 -14.65
N PHE A 126 -14.17 6.43 -14.41
CA PHE A 126 -13.19 6.30 -13.33
C PHE A 126 -12.47 4.94 -13.31
N ALA A 127 -12.50 4.23 -14.45
CA ALA A 127 -11.83 2.95 -14.63
C ALA A 127 -10.42 3.13 -15.19
N PRO A 128 -9.46 2.24 -14.89
CA PRO A 128 -8.16 2.25 -15.53
C PRO A 128 -8.28 2.04 -17.04
N LEU A 129 -7.64 2.92 -17.84
CA LEU A 129 -7.71 2.90 -19.31
C LEU A 129 -7.05 1.65 -19.94
N HIS A 130 -6.16 1.01 -19.22
CA HIS A 130 -5.35 -0.08 -19.74
C HIS A 130 -5.67 -1.38 -19.02
N GLU A 131 -6.76 -2.02 -19.43
CA GLU A 131 -6.99 -3.44 -19.20
C GLU A 131 -6.70 -4.19 -20.49
N LYS A 132 -5.69 -5.03 -20.48
CA LYS A 132 -5.46 -6.00 -21.52
C LYS A 132 -5.62 -7.39 -20.92
N ASP A 133 -6.61 -8.13 -21.45
CA ASP A 133 -6.91 -9.49 -21.01
C ASP A 133 -7.25 -9.60 -19.49
N GLY A 134 -7.88 -8.53 -18.92
CA GLY A 134 -8.24 -8.46 -17.50
C GLY A 134 -7.10 -8.07 -16.57
N GLU A 135 -5.93 -7.70 -17.09
CA GLU A 135 -4.81 -7.21 -16.29
C GLU A 135 -4.75 -5.68 -16.30
N LYS A 136 -4.69 -5.06 -15.12
CA LYS A 136 -4.38 -3.63 -14.99
C LYS A 136 -2.94 -3.37 -15.39
N ILE A 137 -2.76 -2.39 -16.29
CA ILE A 137 -1.43 -1.97 -16.74
C ILE A 137 -1.04 -0.68 -16.06
N ALA A 138 -0.13 -0.76 -15.10
CA ALA A 138 0.46 0.42 -14.50
C ALA A 138 1.40 1.12 -15.51
N TYR A 139 1.29 2.44 -15.64
CA TYR A 139 2.25 3.19 -16.47
C TYR A 139 3.46 3.66 -15.69
N ALA A 140 3.36 3.75 -14.37
CA ALA A 140 4.45 4.09 -13.47
C ALA A 140 4.21 3.49 -12.06
N TYR A 141 5.28 3.40 -11.29
CA TYR A 141 5.23 3.16 -9.85
C TYR A 141 6.30 3.99 -9.15
N THR A 142 6.10 4.25 -7.88
CA THR A 142 7.11 4.87 -7.00
C THR A 142 7.06 4.22 -5.62
N THR A 143 8.18 4.30 -4.91
CA THR A 143 8.28 3.92 -3.50
C THR A 143 8.27 5.19 -2.65
N ALA A 144 7.46 5.25 -1.62
CA ALA A 144 7.28 6.44 -0.79
C ALA A 144 8.61 6.96 -0.22
N TYR A 145 9.44 6.05 0.26
CA TYR A 145 10.77 6.35 0.79
C TYR A 145 11.79 5.34 0.25
N PRO A 146 13.06 5.74 0.04
CA PRO A 146 14.10 4.79 -0.31
C PRO A 146 14.31 3.77 0.81
N LYS A 147 14.71 2.56 0.44
CA LYS A 147 14.89 1.40 1.35
C LYS A 147 15.75 1.73 2.58
N GLU A 148 16.76 2.57 2.39
CA GLU A 148 17.67 3.01 3.46
C GLU A 148 16.94 3.78 4.57
N SER A 149 15.87 4.48 4.22
CA SER A 149 15.05 5.25 5.18
C SER A 149 14.28 4.35 6.14
N TYR A 150 14.04 3.10 5.75
CA TYR A 150 13.41 2.10 6.63
C TYR A 150 14.38 1.53 7.68
N MET A 151 15.70 1.76 7.54
CA MET A 151 16.71 1.35 8.54
C MET A 151 16.65 -0.13 8.95
N GLY A 152 16.40 -1.02 7.98
CA GLY A 152 16.25 -2.46 8.20
C GLY A 152 14.88 -2.89 8.74
N LEU A 153 13.94 -1.96 8.80
CA LEU A 153 12.53 -2.25 9.06
C LEU A 153 11.79 -2.51 7.74
N TYR A 154 10.60 -3.08 7.82
CA TYR A 154 9.70 -3.29 6.70
C TYR A 154 8.24 -3.28 7.18
N ILE A 155 7.31 -3.08 6.28
CA ILE A 155 5.87 -3.18 6.56
C ILE A 155 5.50 -4.66 6.48
N SER A 156 5.28 -5.28 7.64
CA SER A 156 4.83 -6.68 7.69
C SER A 156 3.33 -6.80 7.43
N ASP A 157 2.55 -5.80 7.83
CA ASP A 157 1.11 -5.75 7.57
C ASP A 157 0.66 -4.34 7.23
N LEU A 158 -0.20 -4.23 6.21
CA LEU A 158 -0.89 -3.00 5.81
C LEU A 158 -2.35 -3.36 5.57
N HIS A 159 -3.24 -2.72 6.29
CA HIS A 159 -4.66 -3.00 6.18
C HIS A 159 -5.49 -1.72 6.27
N PHE A 160 -6.52 -1.64 5.45
CA PHE A 160 -7.45 -0.54 5.34
C PHE A 160 -8.86 -1.02 5.74
N TYR A 161 -9.56 -0.25 6.56
CA TYR A 161 -10.92 -0.54 7.00
C TYR A 161 -11.83 0.65 6.74
N ALA A 162 -12.97 0.43 6.09
CA ALA A 162 -14.00 1.45 5.98
C ALA A 162 -14.61 1.74 7.36
N ARG A 163 -14.79 3.00 7.66
CA ARG A 163 -15.52 3.46 8.86
C ARG A 163 -16.86 4.08 8.52
N SER A 164 -16.93 4.74 7.38
CA SER A 164 -18.17 5.24 6.83
C SER A 164 -18.08 5.35 5.32
N TRP A 165 -19.24 5.28 4.67
CA TRP A 165 -19.38 5.52 3.25
C TRP A 165 -20.67 6.31 2.99
N ALA A 166 -20.70 7.01 1.86
CA ALA A 166 -21.88 7.68 1.34
C ALA A 166 -22.27 7.07 0.00
N GLN A 167 -23.56 6.98 -0.25
CA GLN A 167 -24.14 6.58 -1.52
C GLN A 167 -25.30 7.54 -1.78
N GLU A 168 -25.26 8.26 -2.88
CA GLU A 168 -26.29 9.27 -3.19
C GLU A 168 -27.58 8.62 -3.72
N ASN A 169 -27.43 7.52 -4.48
CA ASN A 169 -28.54 6.71 -4.99
C ASN A 169 -28.20 5.22 -4.91
N ASP A 170 -29.20 4.35 -4.88
CA ASP A 170 -29.01 2.90 -4.81
C ASP A 170 -28.23 2.29 -6.00
N THR A 171 -28.11 3.03 -7.09
CA THR A 171 -27.39 2.64 -8.30
C THR A 171 -25.95 3.20 -8.35
N ASP A 172 -25.60 4.11 -7.44
CA ASP A 172 -24.30 4.74 -7.44
C ASP A 172 -23.26 3.86 -6.73
N THR A 173 -22.03 3.96 -7.17
CA THR A 173 -20.90 3.30 -6.49
C THR A 173 -20.72 3.90 -5.09
N PRO A 174 -20.77 3.12 -4.01
CA PRO A 174 -20.54 3.62 -2.68
C PRO A 174 -19.16 4.30 -2.58
N ARG A 175 -19.13 5.46 -1.94
CA ARG A 175 -17.92 6.23 -1.72
C ARG A 175 -17.48 6.12 -0.27
N ILE A 176 -16.27 5.65 -0.02
CA ILE A 176 -15.69 5.64 1.32
C ILE A 176 -15.45 7.09 1.75
N THR A 177 -15.99 7.50 2.89
CA THR A 177 -15.87 8.85 3.43
C THR A 177 -14.97 8.93 4.66
N ALA A 178 -14.76 7.79 5.32
CA ALA A 178 -13.77 7.67 6.40
C ALA A 178 -13.20 6.26 6.44
N MET A 179 -11.90 6.15 6.68
CA MET A 179 -11.19 4.88 6.80
C MET A 179 -10.21 4.88 7.98
N THR A 180 -9.86 3.69 8.43
CA THR A 180 -8.74 3.44 9.32
C THR A 180 -7.66 2.73 8.54
N VAL A 181 -6.43 3.19 8.70
CA VAL A 181 -5.23 2.53 8.19
C VAL A 181 -4.51 1.87 9.36
N VAL A 182 -4.16 0.61 9.22
CA VAL A 182 -3.36 -0.15 10.18
C VAL A 182 -2.06 -0.53 9.50
N ILE A 183 -0.94 -0.14 10.10
CA ILE A 183 0.40 -0.48 9.63
C ILE A 183 1.14 -1.18 10.75
N THR A 184 1.66 -2.37 10.46
CA THR A 184 2.58 -3.08 11.34
C THR A 184 3.97 -3.03 10.73
N VAL A 185 4.93 -2.51 11.49
CA VAL A 185 6.33 -2.42 11.10
C VAL A 185 7.14 -3.43 11.88
N ALA A 186 7.91 -4.26 11.18
CA ALA A 186 8.75 -5.30 11.76
C ALA A 186 10.21 -5.11 11.31
N LYS A 187 11.11 -5.81 11.98
CA LYS A 187 12.51 -5.88 11.58
C LYS A 187 12.73 -7.15 10.76
N ARG A 188 13.36 -7.01 9.59
CA ARG A 188 13.84 -8.19 8.85
C ARG A 188 14.91 -8.91 9.65
N ASP A 189 14.74 -10.20 9.80
CA ASP A 189 15.79 -11.04 10.38
C ASP A 189 16.99 -11.11 9.42
N SER A 190 18.20 -11.23 9.99
CA SER A 190 19.45 -11.30 9.24
C SER A 190 19.56 -12.52 8.31
N SER A 191 18.66 -13.48 8.45
CA SER A 191 18.52 -14.67 7.60
C SER A 191 17.58 -14.48 6.40
N GLY A 192 16.88 -13.32 6.29
CA GLY A 192 15.95 -13.06 5.19
C GLY A 192 14.65 -13.87 5.26
N ASN A 193 14.41 -14.58 6.35
CA ASN A 193 13.15 -15.26 6.64
C ASN A 193 12.28 -14.36 7.52
N ASP A 194 11.02 -14.23 7.11
CA ASP A 194 9.94 -13.59 7.86
C ASP A 194 9.56 -14.39 9.11
#